data_eef987601f65040743998322990ea91e
#
_entry.id   eef987601f65040743998322990ea91e
#
_cell.length_a   1.000
_cell.length_b   1.000
_cell.length_c   1.000
_cell.angle_alpha   90.00
_cell.angle_beta   90.00
_cell.angle_gamma   90.00
#
_symmetry.space_group_name_H-M   'P 1'
#
loop_
_entity.id
_entity.type
_entity.pdbx_description
1 polymer ?
#
loop_
_entity_poly.entity_id
_entity_poly.type
_entity_poly.pdbx_seq_one_letter_code
_entity_poly.pdbx_strand_id
1 'polypeptide(L)'
;IEVARRAGAQAVHPGYGFLAENPAFASACAAAGLVFIGPPPEAMQALGSKTSARKIMEAAGVPVVPGTLDAIPTPAEAADLAREIGFPVALKAVSGGGGRGMRVVERPEDVESAFRQASDEAAASFGDPSLYLERLVVRPRHVEIQILADQHGNVVHLGERECSVQRRHQKLVEESPSPAVDAALRAQMGEVAVKAAQAVGYTNAGTCEMLLDQQGNFYFLEVNARLQVEHPITELVTGLDLVAEQIRVAAGRPLSFTQNSVARRGHAIECRINAEDPAGGRFIPSPGTVTALVPPQGPGVRWDGGYEAGDEVSPYYDNLIGKLVVWAPDRPAALARMAAALAEFRLEGVPTTVPAQQAILGHPDFVDARHSTVWLEQRLALPEPSGAGPGDGDGDGGGAGGRSQEVRVAGRWYTIPRPGVESRPPARGRHGGAAGVATASGTVTSQMQGTVVRVLVAVGDVVEAGQGVCAVEAMKMESVLKSGVAGTVAEVKVAPGQPVRAGEALVVIEPQAAGPGSAP
;
A
#
# COMPACT_ATOMS: atom_id res chain seq x y z
N ILE A 1 -0.16 27.84 -3.91
CA ILE A 1 0.77 28.99 -3.90
C ILE A 1 0.04 30.26 -3.43
N GLU A 2 -1.12 30.58 -3.99
CA GLU A 2 -1.89 31.76 -3.57
C GLU A 2 -2.25 31.73 -2.07
N VAL A 3 -2.71 30.57 -1.58
CA VAL A 3 -3.01 30.37 -0.15
C VAL A 3 -1.77 30.58 0.72
N ALA A 4 -0.62 30.04 0.32
CA ALA A 4 0.64 30.20 1.03
C ALA A 4 1.07 31.68 1.12
N ARG A 5 0.95 32.42 0.01
CA ARG A 5 1.24 33.87 -0.01
C ARG A 5 0.30 34.65 0.90
N ARG A 6 -1.01 34.38 0.86
CA ARG A 6 -2.01 35.04 1.72
C ARG A 6 -1.78 34.74 3.20
N ALA A 7 -1.32 33.54 3.52
CA ALA A 7 -0.98 33.15 4.88
C ALA A 7 0.39 33.67 5.36
N GLY A 8 1.17 34.34 4.50
CA GLY A 8 2.51 34.80 4.82
C GLY A 8 3.52 33.65 5.02
N ALA A 9 3.25 32.49 4.41
CA ALA A 9 4.14 31.34 4.51
C ALA A 9 5.48 31.61 3.81
N GLN A 10 6.57 31.11 4.38
CA GLN A 10 7.93 31.20 3.82
C GLN A 10 8.31 29.95 3.07
N ALA A 11 7.71 28.80 3.42
CA ALA A 11 8.02 27.50 2.87
C ALA A 11 6.75 26.65 2.71
N VAL A 12 6.84 25.61 1.89
CA VAL A 12 5.79 24.60 1.70
C VAL A 12 6.41 23.22 1.97
N HIS A 13 5.86 22.49 2.95
CA HIS A 13 6.17 21.07 3.14
C HIS A 13 5.12 20.26 2.36
N PRO A 14 5.53 19.43 1.38
CA PRO A 14 4.58 18.75 0.50
C PRO A 14 3.99 17.45 1.11
N GLY A 15 4.46 17.04 2.30
CA GLY A 15 4.11 15.74 2.86
C GLY A 15 4.69 14.56 2.06
N TYR A 16 3.91 13.50 1.90
CA TYR A 16 4.32 12.28 1.18
C TYR A 16 3.29 11.80 0.15
N GLY A 17 2.56 12.71 -0.47
CA GLY A 17 1.57 12.37 -1.50
C GLY A 17 1.43 13.45 -2.55
N PHE A 18 0.59 13.22 -3.56
CA PHE A 18 0.20 14.18 -4.60
C PHE A 18 1.37 14.92 -5.24
N LEU A 19 1.63 16.17 -4.79
CA LEU A 19 2.61 17.08 -5.37
C LEU A 19 4.01 16.93 -4.76
N ALA A 20 4.24 15.99 -3.84
CA ALA A 20 5.52 15.85 -3.14
C ALA A 20 6.69 15.53 -4.07
N GLU A 21 6.42 14.83 -5.18
CA GLU A 21 7.41 14.47 -6.21
C GLU A 21 7.15 15.16 -7.55
N ASN A 22 6.46 16.32 -7.52
CA ASN A 22 6.13 17.06 -8.73
C ASN A 22 7.12 18.20 -8.98
N PRO A 23 8.01 18.09 -10.00
CA PRO A 23 9.03 19.10 -10.27
C PRO A 23 8.43 20.44 -10.71
N ALA A 24 7.27 20.45 -11.38
CA ALA A 24 6.61 21.68 -11.78
C ALA A 24 6.07 22.45 -10.57
N PHE A 25 5.56 21.74 -9.55
CA PHE A 25 5.12 22.36 -8.31
C PHE A 25 6.30 22.95 -7.52
N ALA A 26 7.40 22.22 -7.39
CA ALA A 26 8.61 22.71 -6.74
C ALA A 26 9.15 23.97 -7.44
N SER A 27 9.20 23.97 -8.78
CA SER A 27 9.60 25.12 -9.58
C SER A 27 8.63 26.31 -9.41
N ALA A 28 7.33 26.05 -9.33
CA ALA A 28 6.32 27.10 -9.10
C ALA A 28 6.42 27.72 -7.69
N CYS A 29 6.79 26.93 -6.67
CA CYS A 29 7.10 27.45 -5.33
C CYS A 29 8.30 28.40 -5.40
N ALA A 30 9.40 28.00 -6.02
CA ALA A 30 10.60 28.80 -6.17
C ALA A 30 10.31 30.12 -6.92
N ALA A 31 9.58 30.06 -8.05
CA ALA A 31 9.16 31.24 -8.80
C ALA A 31 8.26 32.19 -7.99
N ALA A 32 7.56 31.68 -6.98
CA ALA A 32 6.72 32.45 -6.06
C ALA A 32 7.47 33.00 -4.84
N GLY A 33 8.78 32.73 -4.70
CA GLY A 33 9.60 33.10 -3.54
C GLY A 33 9.31 32.24 -2.30
N LEU A 34 8.73 31.04 -2.49
CA LEU A 34 8.49 30.08 -1.43
C LEU A 34 9.55 28.97 -1.47
N VAL A 35 10.06 28.58 -0.31
CA VAL A 35 10.97 27.44 -0.20
C VAL A 35 10.17 26.14 -0.30
N PHE A 36 10.48 25.29 -1.26
CA PHE A 36 9.95 23.92 -1.29
C PHE A 36 10.80 23.05 -0.35
N ILE A 37 10.17 22.42 0.65
CA ILE A 37 10.87 21.54 1.61
C ILE A 37 10.95 20.14 1.00
N GLY A 38 11.99 19.91 0.23
CA GLY A 38 12.20 18.68 -0.55
C GLY A 38 13.41 18.80 -1.46
N PRO A 39 13.63 17.83 -2.36
CA PRO A 39 14.72 17.87 -3.33
C PRO A 39 14.48 18.92 -4.42
N PRO A 40 15.55 19.31 -5.15
CA PRO A 40 15.45 20.24 -6.27
C PRO A 40 14.68 19.61 -7.45
N PRO A 41 13.99 20.43 -8.27
CA PRO A 41 13.22 19.94 -9.42
C PRO A 41 14.02 19.07 -10.38
N GLU A 42 15.30 19.37 -10.59
CA GLU A 42 16.20 18.65 -11.48
C GLU A 42 16.44 17.21 -11.00
N ALA A 43 16.60 17.01 -9.69
CA ALA A 43 16.74 15.68 -9.09
C ALA A 43 15.43 14.89 -9.23
N MET A 44 14.28 15.53 -9.01
CA MET A 44 12.97 14.89 -9.23
C MET A 44 12.79 14.47 -10.70
N GLN A 45 13.18 15.31 -11.66
CA GLN A 45 13.09 14.99 -13.10
C GLN A 45 14.01 13.83 -13.48
N ALA A 46 15.25 13.83 -12.98
CA ALA A 46 16.22 12.77 -13.24
C ALA A 46 15.74 11.40 -12.73
N LEU A 47 15.04 11.39 -11.59
CA LEU A 47 14.53 10.19 -10.92
C LEU A 47 13.12 9.78 -11.41
N GLY A 48 12.36 10.69 -12.01
CA GLY A 48 10.97 10.47 -12.40
C GLY A 48 10.76 9.51 -13.57
N SER A 49 11.76 9.31 -14.43
CA SER A 49 11.74 8.31 -15.49
C SER A 49 12.53 7.08 -15.09
N LYS A 50 11.91 5.90 -15.08
CA LYS A 50 12.55 4.64 -14.67
C LYS A 50 13.78 4.30 -15.51
N THR A 51 13.71 4.47 -16.83
CA THR A 51 14.83 4.20 -17.72
C THR A 51 15.96 5.22 -17.55
N SER A 52 15.63 6.51 -17.36
CA SER A 52 16.63 7.55 -17.08
C SER A 52 17.30 7.31 -15.72
N ALA A 53 16.53 7.03 -14.68
CA ALA A 53 17.06 6.71 -13.36
C ALA A 53 18.00 5.50 -13.42
N ARG A 54 17.61 4.41 -14.11
CA ARG A 54 18.46 3.21 -14.28
C ARG A 54 19.79 3.54 -14.95
N LYS A 55 19.79 4.32 -16.04
CA LYS A 55 21.02 4.75 -16.74
C LYS A 55 21.95 5.54 -15.83
N ILE A 56 21.39 6.50 -15.09
CA ILE A 56 22.16 7.32 -14.13
C ILE A 56 22.74 6.43 -13.02
N MET A 57 21.95 5.51 -12.47
CA MET A 57 22.36 4.63 -11.40
C MET A 57 23.45 3.64 -11.85
N GLU A 58 23.28 3.02 -13.02
CA GLU A 58 24.29 2.12 -13.57
C GLU A 58 25.62 2.85 -13.82
N ALA A 59 25.59 4.06 -14.42
CA ALA A 59 26.76 4.90 -14.62
C ALA A 59 27.45 5.30 -13.31
N ALA A 60 26.69 5.43 -12.21
CA ALA A 60 27.20 5.69 -10.87
C ALA A 60 27.71 4.43 -10.13
N GLY A 61 27.64 3.26 -10.77
CA GLY A 61 28.04 1.97 -10.18
C GLY A 61 27.04 1.44 -9.14
N VAL A 62 25.81 1.86 -9.20
CA VAL A 62 24.69 1.33 -8.39
C VAL A 62 24.19 0.05 -9.04
N PRO A 63 24.10 -1.09 -8.32
CA PRO A 63 23.57 -2.33 -8.87
C PRO A 63 22.11 -2.18 -9.33
N VAL A 64 21.84 -2.41 -10.61
CA VAL A 64 20.47 -2.44 -11.17
C VAL A 64 20.08 -3.87 -11.51
N VAL A 65 18.78 -4.18 -11.52
CA VAL A 65 18.31 -5.49 -11.97
C VAL A 65 18.76 -5.70 -13.42
N PRO A 66 19.39 -6.84 -13.78
CA PRO A 66 19.77 -7.11 -15.17
C PRO A 66 18.58 -6.95 -16.13
N GLY A 67 18.73 -6.16 -17.18
CA GLY A 67 17.63 -5.83 -18.07
C GLY A 67 18.02 -4.76 -19.09
N THR A 68 17.02 -4.25 -19.84
CA THR A 68 17.24 -3.18 -20.83
C THR A 68 17.28 -1.81 -20.15
N LEU A 69 18.11 -0.92 -20.70
CA LEU A 69 18.19 0.47 -20.27
C LEU A 69 17.28 1.40 -21.10
N ASP A 70 16.92 0.94 -22.28
CA ASP A 70 16.05 1.65 -23.23
C ASP A 70 14.73 0.92 -23.43
N ALA A 71 13.74 1.65 -23.94
CA ALA A 71 12.49 1.07 -24.37
C ALA A 71 12.73 0.09 -25.53
N ILE A 72 12.02 -1.02 -25.51
CA ILE A 72 12.11 -2.06 -26.54
C ILE A 72 11.17 -1.73 -27.68
N PRO A 73 11.67 -1.63 -28.93
CA PRO A 73 10.86 -1.21 -30.07
C PRO A 73 9.80 -2.24 -30.51
N THR A 74 10.13 -3.53 -30.44
CA THR A 74 9.31 -4.58 -31.05
C THR A 74 9.15 -5.82 -30.15
N PRO A 75 8.03 -6.57 -30.29
CA PRO A 75 7.85 -7.84 -29.58
C PRO A 75 8.93 -8.90 -29.89
N ALA A 76 9.44 -8.93 -31.13
CA ALA A 76 10.49 -9.88 -31.54
C ALA A 76 11.81 -9.59 -30.83
N GLU A 77 12.20 -8.30 -30.77
CA GLU A 77 13.40 -7.88 -30.05
C GLU A 77 13.28 -8.16 -28.53
N ALA A 78 12.07 -7.97 -27.95
CA ALA A 78 11.82 -8.36 -26.57
C ALA A 78 12.04 -9.86 -26.34
N ALA A 79 11.67 -10.72 -27.31
CA ALA A 79 11.87 -12.16 -27.19
C ALA A 79 13.36 -12.55 -27.26
N ASP A 80 14.16 -11.87 -28.08
CA ASP A 80 15.61 -12.09 -28.19
C ASP A 80 16.31 -11.63 -26.89
N LEU A 81 16.03 -10.41 -26.44
CA LEU A 81 16.58 -9.88 -25.18
C LEU A 81 16.20 -10.71 -23.96
N ALA A 82 14.96 -11.23 -23.92
CA ALA A 82 14.53 -12.12 -22.83
C ALA A 82 15.32 -13.43 -22.78
N ARG A 83 15.72 -13.98 -23.95
CA ARG A 83 16.60 -15.17 -24.00
C ARG A 83 18.01 -14.87 -23.50
N GLU A 84 18.54 -13.68 -23.79
CA GLU A 84 19.86 -13.25 -23.30
C GLU A 84 19.88 -13.01 -21.78
N ILE A 85 18.84 -12.36 -21.23
CA ILE A 85 18.73 -12.04 -19.80
C ILE A 85 18.45 -13.31 -18.98
N GLY A 86 17.71 -14.28 -19.55
CA GLY A 86 17.29 -15.49 -18.90
C GLY A 86 15.96 -15.35 -18.14
N PHE A 87 15.15 -16.41 -18.19
CA PHE A 87 13.82 -16.46 -17.57
C PHE A 87 13.86 -16.81 -16.07
N PRO A 88 12.86 -16.37 -15.28
CA PRO A 88 11.73 -15.54 -15.68
C PRO A 88 12.11 -14.06 -15.86
N VAL A 89 11.36 -13.35 -16.72
CA VAL A 89 11.54 -11.91 -16.96
C VAL A 89 10.26 -11.13 -16.68
N ALA A 90 10.40 -9.83 -16.47
CA ALA A 90 9.28 -8.89 -16.31
C ALA A 90 9.33 -7.83 -17.41
N LEU A 91 8.26 -7.70 -18.18
CA LEU A 91 7.98 -6.56 -19.05
C LEU A 91 7.32 -5.47 -18.23
N LYS A 92 7.83 -4.24 -18.32
CA LYS A 92 7.36 -3.10 -17.53
C LYS A 92 7.17 -1.86 -18.38
N ALA A 93 6.10 -1.10 -18.12
CA ALA A 93 5.89 0.20 -18.76
C ALA A 93 6.95 1.22 -18.28
N VAL A 94 7.52 1.98 -19.24
CA VAL A 94 8.50 3.04 -18.94
C VAL A 94 7.89 4.12 -18.06
N SER A 95 6.68 4.53 -18.37
CA SER A 95 5.91 5.55 -17.64
C SER A 95 5.03 4.96 -16.52
N GLY A 96 5.14 3.64 -16.22
CA GLY A 96 4.34 2.92 -15.25
C GLY A 96 4.85 3.03 -13.81
N GLY A 97 3.95 2.77 -12.84
CA GLY A 97 4.27 2.74 -11.41
C GLY A 97 3.32 1.83 -10.64
N GLY A 98 3.72 1.42 -9.40
CA GLY A 98 2.85 0.65 -8.51
C GLY A 98 2.42 -0.73 -9.05
N GLY A 99 3.23 -1.35 -9.93
CA GLY A 99 2.92 -2.66 -10.54
C GLY A 99 1.97 -2.61 -11.73
N ARG A 100 1.41 -1.46 -12.11
CA ARG A 100 0.61 -1.30 -13.34
C ARG A 100 1.51 -1.31 -14.58
N GLY A 101 1.04 -1.94 -15.66
CA GLY A 101 1.83 -2.12 -16.89
C GLY A 101 3.00 -3.07 -16.71
N MET A 102 2.91 -4.05 -15.79
CA MET A 102 3.90 -5.10 -15.58
C MET A 102 3.32 -6.46 -15.95
N ARG A 103 4.09 -7.25 -16.73
CA ARG A 103 3.79 -8.64 -17.06
C ARG A 103 4.98 -9.53 -16.76
N VAL A 104 4.75 -10.58 -16.00
CA VAL A 104 5.74 -11.63 -15.76
C VAL A 104 5.64 -12.65 -16.88
N VAL A 105 6.79 -13.04 -17.43
CA VAL A 105 6.90 -14.04 -18.49
C VAL A 105 7.87 -15.12 -18.05
N GLU A 106 7.39 -16.34 -17.99
CA GLU A 106 8.15 -17.51 -17.54
C GLU A 106 8.76 -18.30 -18.70
N ARG A 107 8.18 -18.19 -19.90
CA ARG A 107 8.55 -19.01 -21.07
C ARG A 107 8.78 -18.14 -22.31
N PRO A 108 9.75 -18.51 -23.16
CA PRO A 108 10.09 -17.76 -24.37
C PRO A 108 8.91 -17.52 -25.33
N GLU A 109 8.05 -18.52 -25.49
CA GLU A 109 6.90 -18.47 -26.40
C GLU A 109 5.83 -17.45 -26.00
N ASP A 110 5.80 -17.03 -24.73
CA ASP A 110 4.79 -16.10 -24.21
C ASP A 110 5.22 -14.63 -24.34
N VAL A 111 6.51 -14.33 -24.63
CA VAL A 111 7.07 -12.97 -24.61
C VAL A 111 6.34 -12.01 -25.54
N GLU A 112 6.13 -12.42 -26.81
CA GLU A 112 5.51 -11.50 -27.78
C GLU A 112 4.05 -11.18 -27.45
N SER A 113 3.29 -12.16 -26.95
CA SER A 113 1.89 -11.93 -26.56
C SER A 113 1.81 -11.05 -25.32
N ALA A 114 2.68 -11.29 -24.33
CA ALA A 114 2.79 -10.47 -23.13
C ALA A 114 3.22 -9.05 -23.45
N PHE A 115 4.14 -8.86 -24.40
CA PHE A 115 4.58 -7.54 -24.85
C PHE A 115 3.41 -6.72 -25.41
N ARG A 116 2.63 -7.30 -26.34
CA ARG A 116 1.47 -6.61 -26.95
C ARG A 116 0.47 -6.20 -25.87
N GLN A 117 0.10 -7.13 -24.98
CA GLN A 117 -0.86 -6.87 -23.88
C GLN A 117 -0.36 -5.79 -22.92
N ALA A 118 0.93 -5.84 -22.54
CA ALA A 118 1.51 -4.84 -21.64
C ALA A 118 1.61 -3.46 -22.31
N SER A 119 1.92 -3.41 -23.61
CA SER A 119 1.99 -2.17 -24.40
C SER A 119 0.61 -1.52 -24.53
N ASP A 120 -0.43 -2.30 -24.82
CA ASP A 120 -1.82 -1.81 -24.92
C ASP A 120 -2.29 -1.27 -23.57
N GLU A 121 -1.99 -1.99 -22.47
CA GLU A 121 -2.31 -1.55 -21.10
C GLU A 121 -1.56 -0.27 -20.72
N ALA A 122 -0.28 -0.17 -21.09
CA ALA A 122 0.54 1.02 -20.84
C ALA A 122 0.02 2.24 -21.61
N ALA A 123 -0.32 2.07 -22.87
CA ALA A 123 -0.93 3.13 -23.70
C ALA A 123 -2.26 3.61 -23.10
N ALA A 124 -3.13 2.70 -22.67
CA ALA A 124 -4.42 3.04 -22.09
C ALA A 124 -4.30 3.71 -20.72
N SER A 125 -3.33 3.29 -19.88
CA SER A 125 -3.20 3.77 -18.51
C SER A 125 -2.33 5.01 -18.36
N PHE A 126 -1.30 5.16 -19.22
CA PHE A 126 -0.26 6.20 -19.09
C PHE A 126 -0.10 7.06 -20.34
N GLY A 127 -0.78 6.73 -21.45
CA GLY A 127 -0.63 7.41 -22.73
C GLY A 127 0.70 7.10 -23.44
N ASP A 128 1.50 6.16 -22.94
CA ASP A 128 2.81 5.78 -23.47
C ASP A 128 2.91 4.25 -23.54
N PRO A 129 2.98 3.65 -24.74
CA PRO A 129 3.05 2.20 -24.94
C PRO A 129 4.44 1.60 -24.66
N SER A 130 5.43 2.44 -24.36
CA SER A 130 6.84 2.04 -24.26
C SER A 130 7.07 1.07 -23.10
N LEU A 131 7.75 -0.04 -23.39
CA LEU A 131 8.10 -1.08 -22.44
C LEU A 131 9.62 -1.28 -22.37
N TYR A 132 10.08 -1.74 -21.20
CA TYR A 132 11.42 -2.26 -20.98
C TYR A 132 11.35 -3.63 -20.30
N LEU A 133 12.47 -4.37 -20.33
CA LEU A 133 12.56 -5.74 -19.83
C LEU A 133 13.58 -5.85 -18.71
N GLU A 134 13.24 -6.60 -17.66
CA GLU A 134 14.14 -6.93 -16.55
C GLU A 134 14.05 -8.42 -16.21
N ARG A 135 15.15 -8.98 -15.68
CA ARG A 135 15.09 -10.28 -15.01
C ARG A 135 14.15 -10.19 -13.81
N LEU A 136 13.27 -11.16 -13.65
CA LEU A 136 12.43 -11.22 -12.45
C LEU A 136 13.25 -11.67 -11.24
N VAL A 137 13.31 -10.84 -10.21
CA VAL A 137 13.84 -11.26 -8.92
C VAL A 137 12.76 -12.06 -8.21
N VAL A 138 12.98 -13.37 -8.03
CA VAL A 138 11.97 -14.28 -7.50
C VAL A 138 11.89 -14.17 -5.98
N ARG A 139 10.68 -13.94 -5.43
CA ARG A 139 10.42 -13.79 -3.99
C ARG A 139 11.41 -12.84 -3.31
N PRO A 140 11.60 -11.61 -3.82
CA PRO A 140 12.55 -10.68 -3.22
C PRO A 140 12.02 -10.15 -1.89
N ARG A 141 12.94 -9.55 -1.11
CA ARG A 141 12.59 -8.60 -0.08
C ARG A 141 12.61 -7.20 -0.64
N HIS A 142 11.75 -6.36 -0.13
CA HIS A 142 11.77 -4.93 -0.37
C HIS A 142 12.48 -4.27 0.82
N VAL A 143 13.72 -3.88 0.61
CA VAL A 143 14.55 -3.20 1.59
C VAL A 143 14.88 -1.81 1.05
N GLU A 144 14.72 -0.80 1.86
CA GLU A 144 14.93 0.58 1.44
C GLU A 144 15.86 1.32 2.39
N ILE A 145 16.66 2.24 1.84
CA ILE A 145 17.62 3.02 2.61
C ILE A 145 17.15 4.47 2.73
N GLN A 146 16.98 4.94 3.97
CA GLN A 146 16.71 6.36 4.23
C GLN A 146 17.95 7.18 3.94
N ILE A 147 17.84 8.15 3.04
CA ILE A 147 18.87 9.15 2.77
C ILE A 147 18.44 10.51 3.27
N LEU A 148 19.43 11.32 3.64
CA LEU A 148 19.27 12.72 3.96
C LEU A 148 20.50 13.49 3.46
N ALA A 149 20.26 14.60 2.74
CA ALA A 149 21.30 15.39 2.13
C ALA A 149 21.07 16.88 2.37
N ASP A 150 22.13 17.65 2.58
CA ASP A 150 22.04 19.09 2.70
C ASP A 150 22.53 19.82 1.44
N GLN A 151 22.42 21.14 1.45
CA GLN A 151 22.86 22.00 0.34
C GLN A 151 24.37 22.27 0.36
N HIS A 152 25.12 21.70 1.33
CA HIS A 152 26.55 21.86 1.51
C HIS A 152 27.35 20.66 1.00
N GLY A 153 26.68 19.68 0.37
CA GLY A 153 27.31 18.48 -0.19
C GLY A 153 27.40 17.29 0.79
N ASN A 154 26.85 17.42 2.01
CA ASN A 154 26.79 16.28 2.92
C ASN A 154 25.60 15.40 2.54
N VAL A 155 25.88 14.12 2.28
CA VAL A 155 24.88 13.08 2.02
C VAL A 155 25.12 11.93 2.98
N VAL A 156 24.11 11.53 3.73
CA VAL A 156 24.17 10.47 4.72
C VAL A 156 23.05 9.47 4.51
N HIS A 157 23.28 8.23 4.96
CA HIS A 157 22.22 7.23 5.08
C HIS A 157 21.93 6.93 6.56
N LEU A 158 20.68 6.65 6.89
CA LEU A 158 20.22 6.39 8.25
C LEU A 158 19.94 4.91 8.52
N GLY A 159 20.34 4.04 7.60
CA GLY A 159 20.08 2.62 7.63
C GLY A 159 18.81 2.26 6.85
N GLU A 160 18.44 0.99 6.99
CA GLU A 160 17.36 0.39 6.19
C GLU A 160 16.07 0.24 6.97
N ARG A 161 15.00 0.12 6.15
CA ARG A 161 13.69 -0.39 6.53
C ARG A 161 13.36 -1.63 5.72
N GLU A 162 12.73 -2.60 6.33
CA GLU A 162 12.16 -3.80 5.71
C GLU A 162 10.69 -3.53 5.39
N CYS A 163 10.31 -3.57 4.13
CA CYS A 163 8.97 -3.22 3.65
C CYS A 163 8.33 -4.33 2.81
N SER A 164 8.75 -5.58 3.01
CA SER A 164 8.27 -6.72 2.20
C SER A 164 6.83 -7.12 2.49
N VAL A 165 6.28 -6.78 3.67
CA VAL A 165 4.89 -7.09 3.99
C VAL A 165 3.98 -6.09 3.28
N GLN A 166 3.54 -6.47 2.10
CA GLN A 166 2.74 -5.63 1.22
C GLN A 166 1.70 -6.45 0.48
N ARG A 167 0.64 -5.80 0.05
CA ARG A 167 -0.39 -6.35 -0.82
C ARG A 167 -0.55 -5.48 -2.05
N ARG A 168 -0.44 -6.07 -3.23
CA ARG A 168 -0.48 -5.32 -4.51
C ARG A 168 0.42 -4.08 -4.49
N HIS A 169 1.64 -4.25 -3.97
CA HIS A 169 2.64 -3.18 -3.79
C HIS A 169 2.27 -2.08 -2.77
N GLN A 170 1.22 -2.27 -1.98
CA GLN A 170 0.90 -1.40 -0.84
C GLN A 170 1.48 -2.00 0.44
N LYS A 171 2.37 -1.27 1.09
CA LYS A 171 3.01 -1.67 2.35
C LYS A 171 1.97 -1.68 3.48
N LEU A 172 2.02 -2.69 4.36
CA LEU A 172 1.08 -2.86 5.48
C LEU A 172 1.79 -2.93 6.83
N VAL A 173 2.97 -3.55 6.85
CA VAL A 173 3.82 -3.65 8.05
C VAL A 173 5.26 -3.42 7.62
N GLU A 174 5.93 -2.53 8.31
CA GLU A 174 7.33 -2.17 8.10
C GLU A 174 8.13 -2.33 9.39
N GLU A 175 9.40 -2.68 9.28
CA GLU A 175 10.29 -2.81 10.43
C GLU A 175 11.70 -2.25 10.16
N SER A 176 12.36 -1.78 11.19
CA SER A 176 13.76 -1.33 11.15
C SER A 176 14.49 -1.72 12.44
N PRO A 177 15.72 -2.29 12.32
CA PRO A 177 16.40 -2.71 11.09
C PRO A 177 15.75 -3.93 10.43
N SER A 178 16.09 -4.21 9.16
CA SER A 178 15.67 -5.44 8.48
C SER A 178 16.33 -6.67 9.12
N PRO A 179 15.55 -7.72 9.44
CA PRO A 179 16.11 -8.97 9.96
C PRO A 179 16.91 -9.76 8.91
N ALA A 180 16.84 -9.37 7.63
CA ALA A 180 17.59 -10.00 6.54
C ALA A 180 18.90 -9.28 6.20
N VAL A 181 19.20 -8.15 6.85
CA VAL A 181 20.35 -7.29 6.53
C VAL A 181 21.31 -7.26 7.71
N ASP A 182 22.48 -7.85 7.53
CA ASP A 182 23.57 -7.77 8.50
C ASP A 182 24.32 -6.42 8.41
N ALA A 183 25.32 -6.24 9.26
CA ALA A 183 26.07 -4.99 9.32
C ALA A 183 26.88 -4.70 8.05
N ALA A 184 27.41 -5.72 7.38
CA ALA A 184 28.22 -5.58 6.18
C ALA A 184 27.34 -5.22 4.97
N LEU A 185 26.23 -5.93 4.81
CA LEU A 185 25.26 -5.66 3.75
C LEU A 185 24.64 -4.26 3.92
N ARG A 186 24.31 -3.86 5.15
CA ARG A 186 23.80 -2.51 5.47
C ARG A 186 24.80 -1.42 5.06
N ALA A 187 26.08 -1.61 5.33
CA ALA A 187 27.10 -0.66 4.92
C ALA A 187 27.16 -0.53 3.39
N GLN A 188 27.17 -1.65 2.67
CA GLN A 188 27.17 -1.67 1.19
C GLN A 188 25.93 -0.99 0.60
N MET A 189 24.73 -1.35 1.07
CA MET A 189 23.48 -0.74 0.63
C MET A 189 23.44 0.76 0.93
N GLY A 190 23.94 1.16 2.11
CA GLY A 190 24.02 2.56 2.51
C GLY A 190 24.96 3.37 1.61
N GLU A 191 26.16 2.86 1.32
CA GLU A 191 27.09 3.51 0.38
C GLU A 191 26.51 3.66 -1.02
N VAL A 192 25.80 2.63 -1.50
CA VAL A 192 25.13 2.66 -2.80
C VAL A 192 24.03 3.71 -2.82
N ALA A 193 23.23 3.82 -1.76
CA ALA A 193 22.19 4.84 -1.65
C ALA A 193 22.76 6.27 -1.61
N VAL A 194 23.89 6.48 -0.92
CA VAL A 194 24.62 7.77 -0.93
C VAL A 194 25.11 8.10 -2.34
N LYS A 195 25.72 7.14 -3.07
CA LYS A 195 26.15 7.34 -4.46
C LYS A 195 24.97 7.69 -5.37
N ALA A 196 23.84 7.01 -5.20
CA ALA A 196 22.62 7.28 -5.96
C ALA A 196 22.13 8.72 -5.76
N ALA A 197 22.11 9.21 -4.52
CA ALA A 197 21.75 10.59 -4.20
C ALA A 197 22.74 11.61 -4.78
N GLN A 198 24.04 11.35 -4.64
CA GLN A 198 25.10 12.22 -5.18
C GLN A 198 25.04 12.34 -6.71
N ALA A 199 24.72 11.24 -7.40
CA ALA A 199 24.65 11.20 -8.87
C ALA A 199 23.61 12.16 -9.47
N VAL A 200 22.58 12.52 -8.70
CA VAL A 200 21.50 13.43 -9.13
C VAL A 200 21.50 14.77 -8.39
N GLY A 201 22.53 15.07 -7.60
CA GLY A 201 22.60 16.30 -6.81
C GLY A 201 21.44 16.41 -5.80
N TYR A 202 21.08 15.30 -5.17
CA TYR A 202 19.95 15.22 -4.25
C TYR A 202 20.15 16.07 -3.00
N THR A 203 19.10 16.75 -2.56
CA THR A 203 19.05 17.42 -1.25
C THR A 203 17.74 17.08 -0.53
N ASN A 204 17.72 17.25 0.80
CA ASN A 204 16.60 16.93 1.69
C ASN A 204 16.43 15.41 1.89
N ALA A 205 15.27 14.99 2.42
CA ALA A 205 14.99 13.58 2.70
C ALA A 205 14.56 12.83 1.44
N GLY A 206 15.06 11.61 1.28
CA GLY A 206 14.67 10.70 0.22
C GLY A 206 14.91 9.25 0.63
N THR A 207 14.41 8.33 -0.17
CA THR A 207 14.54 6.90 0.10
C THR A 207 14.97 6.17 -1.16
N CYS A 208 16.04 5.40 -1.06
CA CYS A 208 16.49 4.51 -2.12
C CYS A 208 15.91 3.12 -1.88
N GLU A 209 14.94 2.72 -2.70
CA GLU A 209 14.30 1.41 -2.65
C GLU A 209 15.12 0.36 -3.40
N MET A 210 15.25 -0.83 -2.82
CA MET A 210 16.05 -1.93 -3.35
C MET A 210 15.31 -3.26 -3.21
N LEU A 211 15.55 -4.15 -4.17
CA LEU A 211 15.16 -5.56 -4.06
C LEU A 211 16.34 -6.36 -3.57
N LEU A 212 16.15 -7.11 -2.48
CA LEU A 212 17.13 -8.06 -1.95
C LEU A 212 16.71 -9.48 -2.30
N ASP A 213 17.56 -10.22 -3.01
CA ASP A 213 17.30 -11.61 -3.37
C ASP A 213 17.67 -12.59 -2.23
N GLN A 214 17.36 -13.88 -2.42
CA GLN A 214 17.62 -14.92 -1.42
C GLN A 214 19.11 -15.27 -1.27
N GLN A 215 19.96 -14.79 -2.19
CA GLN A 215 21.41 -14.99 -2.18
C GLN A 215 22.15 -13.82 -1.51
N GLY A 216 21.42 -12.78 -1.10
CA GLY A 216 21.99 -11.57 -0.49
C GLY A 216 22.45 -10.53 -1.52
N ASN A 217 22.14 -10.70 -2.81
CA ASN A 217 22.36 -9.64 -3.80
C ASN A 217 21.22 -8.64 -3.73
N PHE A 218 21.54 -7.37 -3.85
CA PHE A 218 20.55 -6.31 -3.87
C PHE A 218 20.62 -5.50 -5.17
N TYR A 219 19.48 -4.98 -5.58
CA TYR A 219 19.32 -4.26 -6.83
C TYR A 219 18.50 -3.00 -6.60
N PHE A 220 18.93 -1.90 -7.18
CA PHE A 220 18.18 -0.65 -7.20
C PHE A 220 16.80 -0.84 -7.85
N LEU A 221 15.77 -0.34 -7.22
CA LEU A 221 14.41 -0.30 -7.74
C LEU A 221 14.03 1.11 -8.17
N GLU A 222 14.01 2.05 -7.23
CA GLU A 222 13.71 3.47 -7.47
C GLU A 222 14.19 4.35 -6.31
N VAL A 223 14.17 5.67 -6.51
CA VAL A 223 14.32 6.65 -5.42
C VAL A 223 13.00 7.38 -5.28
N ASN A 224 12.44 7.35 -4.08
CA ASN A 224 11.33 8.23 -3.74
C ASN A 224 11.88 9.58 -3.28
N ALA A 225 11.60 10.61 -4.09
CA ALA A 225 12.14 11.96 -3.91
C ALA A 225 11.34 12.78 -2.87
N ARG A 226 11.04 12.18 -1.74
CA ARG A 226 10.23 12.69 -0.65
C ARG A 226 10.43 11.91 0.64
N LEU A 227 9.82 12.39 1.72
CA LEU A 227 9.67 11.61 2.94
C LEU A 227 8.72 10.43 2.69
N GLN A 228 9.00 9.27 3.26
CA GLN A 228 8.14 8.07 3.20
C GLN A 228 7.14 8.05 4.36
N VAL A 229 6.02 7.32 4.20
CA VAL A 229 5.02 7.11 5.26
C VAL A 229 5.68 6.46 6.47
N GLU A 230 6.54 5.46 6.24
CA GLU A 230 7.23 4.61 7.20
C GLU A 230 8.50 5.21 7.81
N HIS A 231 8.74 6.53 7.62
CA HIS A 231 9.88 7.22 8.24
C HIS A 231 9.94 7.10 9.79
N PRO A 232 8.80 6.98 10.52
CA PRO A 232 8.82 6.90 11.98
C PRO A 232 9.65 5.75 12.54
N ILE A 233 9.74 4.59 11.84
CA ILE A 233 10.58 3.49 12.34
C ILE A 233 12.07 3.84 12.28
N THR A 234 12.51 4.62 11.29
CA THR A 234 13.88 5.15 11.22
C THR A 234 14.11 6.16 12.35
N GLU A 235 13.17 7.06 12.61
CA GLU A 235 13.25 8.02 13.72
C GLU A 235 13.42 7.32 15.07
N LEU A 236 12.61 6.28 15.33
CA LEU A 236 12.64 5.57 16.61
C LEU A 236 13.95 4.80 16.83
N VAL A 237 14.56 4.23 15.80
CA VAL A 237 15.83 3.49 15.96
C VAL A 237 17.05 4.40 15.94
N THR A 238 16.97 5.60 15.35
CA THR A 238 18.09 6.55 15.28
C THR A 238 18.01 7.66 16.31
N GLY A 239 16.82 7.97 16.81
CA GLY A 239 16.56 9.13 17.68
C GLY A 239 16.61 10.47 16.97
N LEU A 240 16.51 10.48 15.62
CA LEU A 240 16.50 11.68 14.79
C LEU A 240 15.07 12.06 14.40
N ASP A 241 14.78 13.35 14.35
CA ASP A 241 13.53 13.89 13.81
C ASP A 241 13.76 14.29 12.34
N LEU A 242 13.28 13.45 11.41
CA LEU A 242 13.50 13.65 9.98
C LEU A 242 12.79 14.87 9.42
N VAL A 243 11.62 15.19 9.94
CA VAL A 243 10.85 16.37 9.51
C VAL A 243 11.53 17.66 9.98
N ALA A 244 12.04 17.68 11.21
CA ALA A 244 12.84 18.80 11.70
C ALA A 244 14.12 18.99 10.86
N GLU A 245 14.81 17.90 10.49
CA GLU A 245 15.97 17.99 9.62
C GLU A 245 15.62 18.44 8.19
N GLN A 246 14.48 18.02 7.63
CA GLN A 246 14.00 18.54 6.35
C GLN A 246 13.81 20.06 6.37
N ILE A 247 13.20 20.58 7.42
CA ILE A 247 12.99 22.03 7.62
C ILE A 247 14.35 22.74 7.81
N ARG A 248 15.24 22.14 8.58
CA ARG A 248 16.60 22.64 8.81
C ARG A 248 17.38 22.80 7.51
N VAL A 249 17.40 21.74 6.69
CA VAL A 249 18.06 21.74 5.37
C VAL A 249 17.42 22.78 4.44
N ALA A 250 16.10 22.85 4.39
CA ALA A 250 15.38 23.83 3.58
C ALA A 250 15.66 25.27 4.01
N ALA A 251 16.00 25.50 5.29
CA ALA A 251 16.47 26.79 5.81
C ALA A 251 17.96 27.08 5.49
N GLY A 252 18.60 26.28 4.64
CA GLY A 252 20.01 26.44 4.22
C GLY A 252 21.03 26.02 5.27
N ARG A 253 20.64 25.32 6.32
CA ARG A 253 21.54 24.84 7.37
C ARG A 253 22.14 23.48 7.00
N PRO A 254 23.37 23.19 7.44
CA PRO A 254 23.92 21.84 7.31
C PRO A 254 23.15 20.85 8.19
N LEU A 255 23.27 19.56 7.88
CA LEU A 255 22.77 18.48 8.74
C LEU A 255 23.28 18.66 10.18
N SER A 256 22.45 18.31 11.16
CA SER A 256 22.82 18.42 12.58
C SER A 256 23.75 17.31 13.05
N PHE A 257 24.05 16.34 12.19
CA PHE A 257 24.86 15.15 12.47
C PHE A 257 25.68 14.74 11.24
N THR A 258 26.60 13.81 11.44
CA THR A 258 27.44 13.20 10.40
C THR A 258 27.16 11.71 10.29
N GLN A 259 27.58 11.07 9.18
CA GLN A 259 27.42 9.62 9.00
C GLN A 259 27.95 8.82 10.20
N ASN A 260 29.10 9.20 10.74
CA ASN A 260 29.74 8.48 11.86
C ASN A 260 29.00 8.65 13.21
N SER A 261 28.15 9.66 13.34
CA SER A 261 27.38 9.90 14.56
C SER A 261 25.99 9.24 14.53
N VAL A 262 25.60 8.68 13.38
CA VAL A 262 24.32 7.95 13.28
C VAL A 262 24.41 6.64 14.05
N ALA A 263 23.74 6.60 15.20
CA ALA A 263 23.62 5.40 16.02
C ALA A 263 22.23 4.79 15.83
N ARG A 264 22.16 3.47 15.68
CA ARG A 264 20.89 2.72 15.65
C ARG A 264 20.76 1.91 16.91
N ARG A 265 19.58 1.94 17.54
CA ARG A 265 19.31 1.25 18.80
C ARG A 265 17.93 0.58 18.76
N GLY A 266 17.89 -0.68 19.21
CA GLY A 266 16.67 -1.44 19.30
C GLY A 266 16.07 -1.81 17.95
N HIS A 267 14.76 -2.02 17.96
CA HIS A 267 13.97 -2.44 16.81
C HIS A 267 12.63 -1.73 16.82
N ALA A 268 12.18 -1.22 15.69
CA ALA A 268 10.89 -0.57 15.54
C ALA A 268 10.04 -1.31 14.50
N ILE A 269 8.75 -1.36 14.74
CA ILE A 269 7.75 -1.92 13.82
C ILE A 269 6.65 -0.88 13.65
N GLU A 270 6.21 -0.67 12.41
CA GLU A 270 5.05 0.16 12.04
C GLU A 270 3.97 -0.73 11.45
N CYS A 271 2.71 -0.47 11.81
CA CYS A 271 1.51 -1.02 11.20
C CYS A 271 0.68 0.12 10.65
N ARG A 272 0.37 0.09 9.35
CA ARG A 272 -0.54 1.05 8.73
C ARG A 272 -1.98 0.69 9.01
N ILE A 273 -2.67 1.52 9.77
CA ILE A 273 -4.08 1.36 10.05
C ILE A 273 -4.89 2.02 8.95
N ASN A 274 -5.36 1.22 8.02
CA ASN A 274 -6.17 1.66 6.88
C ASN A 274 -7.64 1.34 7.10
N ALA A 275 -8.53 2.17 6.56
CA ALA A 275 -9.97 1.89 6.47
C ALA A 275 -10.23 0.86 5.36
N GLU A 276 -9.95 -0.41 5.64
CA GLU A 276 -10.10 -1.54 4.73
C GLU A 276 -10.62 -2.76 5.48
N ASP A 277 -11.52 -3.52 4.85
CA ASP A 277 -11.94 -4.83 5.33
C ASP A 277 -11.02 -5.93 4.76
N PRO A 278 -10.15 -6.55 5.57
CA PRO A 278 -9.21 -7.56 5.12
C PRO A 278 -9.82 -8.95 4.97
N ALA A 279 -11.09 -9.14 5.27
CA ALA A 279 -11.75 -10.44 5.28
C ALA A 279 -11.61 -11.17 3.92
N GLY A 280 -11.32 -12.47 3.98
CA GLY A 280 -11.03 -13.30 2.79
C GLY A 280 -9.83 -12.82 1.97
N GLY A 281 -8.91 -12.05 2.54
CA GLY A 281 -7.74 -11.48 1.85
C GLY A 281 -8.08 -10.39 0.83
N ARG A 282 -9.29 -9.84 0.85
CA ARG A 282 -9.76 -8.89 -0.19
C ARG A 282 -9.32 -7.45 0.05
N PHE A 283 -9.23 -7.00 1.32
CA PHE A 283 -8.87 -5.63 1.70
C PHE A 283 -9.72 -4.58 0.97
N ILE A 284 -11.04 -4.69 1.16
CA ILE A 284 -11.99 -3.80 0.49
C ILE A 284 -11.96 -2.43 1.16
N PRO A 285 -11.71 -1.33 0.42
CA PRO A 285 -11.81 0.02 0.97
C PRO A 285 -13.14 0.26 1.65
N SER A 286 -13.11 0.81 2.84
CA SER A 286 -14.28 0.98 3.71
C SER A 286 -14.41 2.42 4.19
N PRO A 287 -14.78 3.37 3.29
CA PRO A 287 -15.03 4.75 3.67
C PRO A 287 -16.22 4.83 4.64
N GLY A 288 -16.21 5.83 5.51
CA GLY A 288 -17.28 6.01 6.49
C GLY A 288 -16.85 6.86 7.67
N THR A 289 -17.74 7.02 8.65
CA THR A 289 -17.50 7.84 9.83
C THR A 289 -16.80 7.04 10.93
N VAL A 290 -15.70 7.56 11.45
CA VAL A 290 -15.02 7.05 12.65
C VAL A 290 -15.87 7.41 13.86
N THR A 291 -16.51 6.44 14.50
CA THR A 291 -17.40 6.70 15.64
C THR A 291 -16.67 6.66 16.98
N ALA A 292 -15.55 5.93 17.06
CA ALA A 292 -14.64 5.95 18.20
C ALA A 292 -13.21 5.67 17.73
N LEU A 293 -12.23 6.32 18.36
CA LEU A 293 -10.80 6.07 18.14
C LEU A 293 -10.07 6.21 19.47
N VAL A 294 -9.49 5.12 19.94
CA VAL A 294 -8.68 5.05 21.15
C VAL A 294 -7.37 4.35 20.80
N PRO A 295 -6.32 5.10 20.44
CA PRO A 295 -5.01 4.51 20.19
C PRO A 295 -4.36 4.05 21.50
N PRO A 296 -3.57 2.95 21.46
CA PRO A 296 -2.82 2.47 22.59
C PRO A 296 -1.75 3.48 23.01
N GLN A 297 -1.39 3.49 24.27
CA GLN A 297 -0.41 4.40 24.84
C GLN A 297 0.58 3.62 25.72
N GLY A 298 1.75 4.21 25.94
CA GLY A 298 2.74 3.65 26.84
C GLY A 298 4.17 3.78 26.32
N PRO A 299 5.16 3.36 27.12
CA PRO A 299 6.56 3.45 26.74
C PRO A 299 6.87 2.67 25.45
N GLY A 300 7.43 3.34 24.45
CA GLY A 300 7.77 2.75 23.16
C GLY A 300 6.57 2.47 22.25
N VAL A 301 5.44 3.14 22.49
CA VAL A 301 4.26 3.15 21.59
C VAL A 301 4.07 4.58 21.08
N ARG A 302 3.92 4.74 19.75
CA ARG A 302 3.66 5.99 19.07
C ARG A 302 2.47 5.82 18.14
N TRP A 303 1.57 6.80 18.14
CA TRP A 303 0.47 6.90 17.21
C TRP A 303 0.58 8.18 16.38
N ASP A 304 0.71 8.04 15.06
CA ASP A 304 0.68 9.15 14.11
C ASP A 304 -0.64 9.05 13.34
N GLY A 305 -1.69 9.67 13.87
CA GLY A 305 -3.04 9.63 13.30
C GLY A 305 -3.45 10.94 12.65
N GLY A 306 -4.31 10.84 11.64
CA GLY A 306 -4.90 11.98 10.94
C GLY A 306 -6.40 12.13 11.12
N TYR A 307 -7.02 11.29 11.96
CA TYR A 307 -8.46 11.25 12.20
C TYR A 307 -8.77 11.25 13.70
N GLU A 308 -9.95 11.76 14.03
CA GLU A 308 -10.56 11.72 15.37
C GLU A 308 -11.97 11.13 15.30
N ALA A 309 -12.58 10.85 16.46
CA ALA A 309 -13.97 10.42 16.51
C ALA A 309 -14.89 11.53 15.97
N GLY A 310 -15.74 11.20 15.01
CA GLY A 310 -16.61 12.12 14.28
C GLY A 310 -16.12 12.45 12.87
N ASP A 311 -14.87 12.19 12.55
CA ASP A 311 -14.34 12.41 11.20
C ASP A 311 -14.86 11.38 10.19
N GLU A 312 -14.91 11.78 8.93
CA GLU A 312 -15.30 10.93 7.81
C GLU A 312 -14.08 10.51 6.98
N VAL A 313 -13.84 9.20 6.86
CA VAL A 313 -12.86 8.66 5.91
C VAL A 313 -13.44 8.78 4.50
N SER A 314 -12.86 9.68 3.73
CA SER A 314 -13.33 10.02 2.39
C SER A 314 -12.97 8.94 1.37
N PRO A 315 -13.88 8.61 0.41
CA PRO A 315 -13.57 7.71 -0.69
C PRO A 315 -12.67 8.34 -1.78
N TYR A 316 -12.41 9.66 -1.70
CA TYR A 316 -11.66 10.41 -2.71
C TYR A 316 -10.15 10.49 -2.44
N TYR A 317 -9.72 10.13 -1.23
CA TYR A 317 -8.32 10.20 -0.81
C TYR A 317 -7.82 8.82 -0.38
N ASP A 318 -6.57 8.78 0.09
CA ASP A 318 -6.00 7.56 0.67
C ASP A 318 -6.79 7.14 1.92
N ASN A 319 -6.90 5.85 2.15
CA ASN A 319 -7.65 5.27 3.26
C ASN A 319 -6.82 5.11 4.55
N LEU A 320 -5.60 5.63 4.59
CA LEU A 320 -4.74 5.60 5.77
C LEU A 320 -5.33 6.46 6.89
N ILE A 321 -5.73 5.83 7.99
CA ILE A 321 -6.22 6.50 9.20
C ILE A 321 -5.06 6.99 10.05
N GLY A 322 -4.02 6.16 10.17
CA GLY A 322 -2.84 6.49 10.93
C GLY A 322 -1.83 5.34 10.96
N LYS A 323 -0.73 5.57 11.65
CA LYS A 323 0.39 4.64 11.80
C LYS A 323 0.55 4.31 13.28
N LEU A 324 0.44 3.03 13.60
CA LEU A 324 0.79 2.53 14.92
C LEU A 324 2.23 2.05 14.87
N VAL A 325 3.08 2.67 15.66
CA VAL A 325 4.53 2.41 15.66
C VAL A 325 4.99 2.01 17.05
N VAL A 326 5.79 0.96 17.13
CA VAL A 326 6.41 0.56 18.41
C VAL A 326 7.92 0.50 18.28
N TRP A 327 8.58 0.70 19.42
CA TRP A 327 10.01 0.50 19.57
C TRP A 327 10.29 -0.39 20.78
N ALA A 328 11.29 -1.27 20.66
CA ALA A 328 11.77 -2.10 21.78
C ALA A 328 13.29 -2.35 21.63
N PRO A 329 13.98 -2.88 22.69
CA PRO A 329 15.41 -3.15 22.62
C PRO A 329 15.82 -4.16 21.55
N ASP A 330 14.94 -5.07 21.16
CA ASP A 330 15.16 -6.09 20.14
C ASP A 330 13.86 -6.45 19.40
N ARG A 331 13.98 -7.23 18.32
CA ARG A 331 12.85 -7.63 17.48
C ARG A 331 11.80 -8.47 18.21
N PRO A 332 12.14 -9.50 18.99
CA PRO A 332 11.13 -10.25 19.76
C PRO A 332 10.31 -9.36 20.70
N ALA A 333 10.94 -8.44 21.41
CA ALA A 333 10.26 -7.49 22.28
C ALA A 333 9.40 -6.49 21.49
N ALA A 334 9.83 -6.06 20.29
CA ALA A 334 9.03 -5.20 19.40
C ALA A 334 7.79 -5.93 18.89
N LEU A 335 7.92 -7.20 18.48
CA LEU A 335 6.79 -8.04 18.06
C LEU A 335 5.76 -8.20 19.19
N ALA A 336 6.22 -8.52 20.40
CA ALA A 336 5.34 -8.67 21.56
C ALA A 336 4.63 -7.34 21.91
N ARG A 337 5.35 -6.21 21.83
CA ARG A 337 4.78 -4.88 22.07
C ARG A 337 3.76 -4.48 21.02
N MET A 338 4.03 -4.74 19.73
CA MET A 338 3.08 -4.45 18.66
C MET A 338 1.82 -5.31 18.78
N ALA A 339 1.96 -6.60 19.12
CA ALA A 339 0.81 -7.48 19.36
C ALA A 339 -0.07 -6.97 20.50
N ALA A 340 0.52 -6.52 21.60
CA ALA A 340 -0.20 -5.92 22.72
C ALA A 340 -0.87 -4.59 22.30
N ALA A 341 -0.16 -3.72 21.60
CA ALA A 341 -0.68 -2.44 21.14
C ALA A 341 -1.87 -2.62 20.17
N LEU A 342 -1.79 -3.57 19.24
CA LEU A 342 -2.92 -3.89 18.34
C LEU A 342 -4.12 -4.50 19.07
N ALA A 343 -3.90 -5.23 20.17
CA ALA A 343 -4.98 -5.77 21.00
C ALA A 343 -5.70 -4.68 21.82
N GLU A 344 -4.99 -3.61 22.17
CA GLU A 344 -5.54 -2.44 22.90
C GLU A 344 -6.14 -1.40 21.94
N PHE A 345 -5.76 -1.42 20.65
CA PHE A 345 -6.24 -0.47 19.65
C PHE A 345 -7.74 -0.62 19.43
N ARG A 346 -8.46 0.48 19.59
CA ARG A 346 -9.91 0.51 19.35
C ARG A 346 -10.27 1.58 18.32
N LEU A 347 -10.88 1.14 17.24
CA LEU A 347 -11.49 1.99 16.22
C LEU A 347 -12.85 1.38 15.84
N GLU A 348 -13.87 2.23 15.81
CA GLU A 348 -15.23 1.84 15.47
C GLU A 348 -15.78 2.74 14.37
N GLY A 349 -16.78 2.25 13.66
CA GLY A 349 -17.45 2.95 12.55
C GLY A 349 -17.01 2.48 11.18
N VAL A 350 -15.73 2.12 11.00
CA VAL A 350 -15.20 1.55 9.75
C VAL A 350 -14.35 0.29 10.03
N PRO A 351 -14.39 -0.73 9.18
CA PRO A 351 -13.44 -1.83 9.20
C PRO A 351 -12.01 -1.35 8.97
N THR A 352 -11.04 -2.04 9.57
CA THR A 352 -9.62 -1.68 9.45
C THR A 352 -8.73 -2.87 9.18
N THR A 353 -7.49 -2.60 8.78
CA THR A 353 -6.43 -3.60 8.56
C THR A 353 -5.93 -4.29 9.84
N VAL A 354 -6.36 -3.87 11.04
CA VAL A 354 -5.91 -4.43 12.34
C VAL A 354 -6.00 -5.96 12.41
N PRO A 355 -7.10 -6.63 12.00
CA PRO A 355 -7.17 -8.09 12.03
C PRO A 355 -6.10 -8.78 11.16
N ALA A 356 -5.79 -8.20 10.00
CA ALA A 356 -4.73 -8.73 9.13
C ALA A 356 -3.35 -8.55 9.77
N GLN A 357 -3.08 -7.42 10.41
CA GLN A 357 -1.81 -7.14 11.08
C GLN A 357 -1.60 -8.07 12.28
N GLN A 358 -2.64 -8.35 13.05
CA GLN A 358 -2.57 -9.35 14.13
C GLN A 358 -2.24 -10.76 13.59
N ALA A 359 -2.85 -11.15 12.46
CA ALA A 359 -2.54 -12.42 11.80
C ALA A 359 -1.10 -12.46 11.26
N ILE A 360 -0.61 -11.36 10.65
CA ILE A 360 0.76 -11.23 10.15
C ILE A 360 1.77 -11.39 11.28
N LEU A 361 1.62 -10.64 12.37
CA LEU A 361 2.56 -10.64 13.50
C LEU A 361 2.61 -11.99 14.23
N GLY A 362 1.51 -12.73 14.23
CA GLY A 362 1.44 -14.08 14.83
C GLY A 362 1.90 -15.19 13.88
N HIS A 363 2.13 -14.91 12.60
CA HIS A 363 2.48 -15.94 11.63
C HIS A 363 3.95 -16.39 11.76
N PRO A 364 4.26 -17.72 11.82
CA PRO A 364 5.62 -18.20 11.99
C PRO A 364 6.61 -17.67 10.94
N ASP A 365 6.19 -17.55 9.68
CA ASP A 365 7.07 -17.03 8.63
C ASP A 365 7.47 -15.56 8.88
N PHE A 366 6.58 -14.74 9.46
CA PHE A 366 6.91 -13.36 9.81
C PHE A 366 7.83 -13.32 11.04
N VAL A 367 7.49 -14.09 12.08
CA VAL A 367 8.30 -14.20 13.30
C VAL A 367 9.73 -14.64 12.97
N ASP A 368 9.88 -15.65 12.10
CA ASP A 368 11.17 -16.20 11.67
C ASP A 368 11.80 -15.44 10.50
N ALA A 369 11.23 -14.29 10.12
CA ALA A 369 11.74 -13.45 9.04
C ALA A 369 11.89 -14.17 7.68
N ARG A 370 10.96 -15.06 7.32
CA ARG A 370 10.93 -15.80 6.04
C ARG A 370 10.01 -15.20 4.98
N HIS A 371 9.39 -14.08 5.28
CA HIS A 371 8.48 -13.37 4.37
C HIS A 371 9.22 -12.72 3.18
N SER A 372 8.49 -12.46 2.11
CA SER A 372 8.93 -11.76 0.90
C SER A 372 7.81 -10.87 0.39
N THR A 373 8.04 -10.11 -0.68
CA THR A 373 7.03 -9.20 -1.26
C THR A 373 5.74 -9.88 -1.72
N VAL A 374 5.80 -11.17 -2.02
CA VAL A 374 4.65 -11.98 -2.47
C VAL A 374 4.07 -12.88 -1.36
N TRP A 375 4.70 -12.86 -0.19
CA TRP A 375 4.36 -13.78 0.91
C TRP A 375 2.92 -13.60 1.40
N LEU A 376 2.46 -12.38 1.57
CA LEU A 376 1.14 -12.10 2.12
C LEU A 376 0.04 -12.70 1.26
N GLU A 377 0.11 -12.52 -0.05
CA GLU A 377 -0.89 -13.03 -1.00
C GLU A 377 -0.83 -14.56 -1.17
N GLN A 378 0.35 -15.15 -0.99
CA GLN A 378 0.55 -16.58 -1.21
C GLN A 378 0.37 -17.45 0.04
N ARG A 379 0.57 -16.88 1.24
CA ARG A 379 0.71 -17.67 2.47
C ARG A 379 -0.23 -17.26 3.60
N LEU A 380 -0.72 -16.02 3.62
CA LEU A 380 -1.61 -15.55 4.68
C LEU A 380 -3.06 -15.83 4.32
N ALA A 381 -3.68 -16.77 5.02
CA ALA A 381 -5.12 -17.00 4.95
C ALA A 381 -5.83 -16.14 6.01
N LEU A 382 -6.70 -15.24 5.55
CA LEU A 382 -7.57 -14.46 6.43
C LEU A 382 -8.97 -15.05 6.42
N PRO A 383 -9.66 -15.10 7.57
CA PRO A 383 -11.03 -15.62 7.65
C PRO A 383 -11.96 -14.88 6.68
N GLU A 384 -12.89 -15.62 6.09
CA GLU A 384 -13.99 -14.99 5.36
C GLU A 384 -14.84 -14.14 6.33
N PRO A 385 -15.53 -13.11 5.84
CA PRO A 385 -16.48 -12.36 6.66
C PRO A 385 -17.42 -13.36 7.31
N SER A 386 -17.58 -13.28 8.62
CA SER A 386 -18.62 -14.04 9.30
C SER A 386 -19.95 -13.61 8.69
N GLY A 387 -20.48 -14.41 7.78
CA GLY A 387 -21.81 -14.18 7.24
C GLY A 387 -22.78 -14.15 8.42
N ALA A 388 -23.32 -12.99 8.72
CA ALA A 388 -24.54 -12.91 9.48
C ALA A 388 -25.65 -13.51 8.59
N GLY A 389 -25.66 -14.85 8.50
CA GLY A 389 -26.84 -15.55 8.01
C GLY A 389 -28.00 -15.18 8.92
N PRO A 390 -29.20 -14.97 8.39
CA PRO A 390 -30.39 -14.87 9.23
C PRO A 390 -30.48 -16.19 10.00
N GLY A 391 -30.28 -16.14 11.31
CA GLY A 391 -30.48 -17.28 12.18
C GLY A 391 -31.94 -17.70 12.09
N ASP A 392 -32.19 -18.81 11.42
CA ASP A 392 -33.33 -19.66 11.71
C ASP A 392 -33.11 -20.25 13.09
N GLY A 393 -33.65 -19.61 14.07
CA GLY A 393 -33.60 -19.99 15.47
C GLY A 393 -35.01 -19.99 16.05
N ASP A 394 -35.82 -20.97 15.66
CA ASP A 394 -36.87 -21.47 16.55
C ASP A 394 -36.17 -22.27 17.67
N GLY A 395 -36.27 -21.81 18.89
CA GLY A 395 -35.69 -22.48 20.06
C GLY A 395 -35.91 -21.69 21.32
N ASP A 396 -37.11 -21.74 21.82
CA ASP A 396 -37.57 -21.77 23.23
C ASP A 396 -36.59 -21.30 24.34
N GLY A 397 -37.06 -20.35 25.05
CA GLY A 397 -37.08 -20.13 26.50
C GLY A 397 -35.83 -20.24 27.36
N GLY A 398 -35.48 -19.15 28.02
CA GLY A 398 -34.96 -19.28 29.35
C GLY A 398 -33.61 -18.57 29.65
N GLY A 399 -33.68 -17.52 30.43
CA GLY A 399 -32.60 -17.18 31.36
C GLY A 399 -31.70 -16.01 30.97
N ALA A 400 -32.01 -14.85 31.50
CA ALA A 400 -31.06 -13.74 31.68
C ALA A 400 -29.88 -14.17 32.56
N GLY A 401 -28.83 -14.72 31.94
CA GLY A 401 -27.57 -15.07 32.58
C GLY A 401 -26.54 -14.01 32.28
N GLY A 402 -26.27 -13.11 33.22
CA GLY A 402 -25.12 -12.20 33.15
C GLY A 402 -23.85 -13.01 32.97
N ARG A 403 -23.06 -12.72 31.91
CA ARG A 403 -21.77 -13.36 31.67
C ARG A 403 -20.80 -12.91 32.78
N SER A 404 -20.48 -13.82 33.68
CA SER A 404 -19.44 -13.64 34.71
C SER A 404 -18.13 -14.24 34.22
N GLN A 405 -17.02 -13.62 34.56
CA GLN A 405 -15.67 -14.15 34.29
C GLN A 405 -15.04 -14.57 35.60
N GLU A 406 -14.53 -15.79 35.69
CA GLU A 406 -13.76 -16.24 36.82
C GLU A 406 -12.30 -15.81 36.71
N VAL A 407 -11.80 -15.10 37.70
CA VAL A 407 -10.41 -14.61 37.76
C VAL A 407 -9.77 -15.14 39.05
N ARG A 408 -8.59 -15.73 38.94
CA ARG A 408 -7.84 -16.25 40.09
C ARG A 408 -6.85 -15.18 40.59
N VAL A 409 -7.07 -14.70 41.81
CA VAL A 409 -6.18 -13.73 42.48
C VAL A 409 -5.67 -14.34 43.77
N ALA A 410 -4.36 -14.37 43.97
CA ALA A 410 -3.70 -14.93 45.16
C ALA A 410 -4.19 -16.34 45.54
N GLY A 411 -4.41 -17.21 44.55
CA GLY A 411 -4.85 -18.60 44.77
C GLY A 411 -6.35 -18.80 44.97
N ARG A 412 -7.14 -17.74 45.06
CA ARG A 412 -8.61 -17.79 45.18
C ARG A 412 -9.29 -17.41 43.88
N TRP A 413 -10.38 -18.08 43.56
CA TRP A 413 -11.23 -17.75 42.39
C TRP A 413 -12.26 -16.70 42.77
N TYR A 414 -12.40 -15.68 41.94
CA TYR A 414 -13.41 -14.62 42.07
C TYR A 414 -14.24 -14.59 40.79
N THR A 415 -15.56 -14.61 40.96
CA THR A 415 -16.50 -14.42 39.86
C THR A 415 -16.79 -12.93 39.72
N ILE A 416 -16.27 -12.29 38.68
CA ILE A 416 -16.47 -10.88 38.44
C ILE A 416 -17.63 -10.74 37.43
N PRO A 417 -18.76 -10.10 37.82
CA PRO A 417 -19.80 -9.79 36.86
C PRO A 417 -19.25 -8.78 35.83
N ARG A 418 -19.34 -9.07 34.55
CA ARG A 418 -19.10 -8.06 33.52
C ARG A 418 -20.26 -7.07 33.59
N PRO A 419 -20.02 -5.75 33.79
CA PRO A 419 -21.06 -4.76 33.64
C PRO A 419 -21.54 -4.85 32.21
N GLY A 420 -22.80 -5.22 32.03
CA GLY A 420 -23.44 -5.19 30.73
C GLY A 420 -23.45 -3.76 30.25
N VAL A 421 -22.84 -3.49 29.09
CA VAL A 421 -23.13 -2.27 28.37
C VAL A 421 -24.59 -2.40 27.96
N GLU A 422 -25.49 -1.68 28.65
CA GLU A 422 -26.86 -1.53 28.21
C GLU A 422 -26.82 -0.86 26.82
N SER A 423 -26.94 -1.65 25.79
CA SER A 423 -27.23 -1.15 24.46
C SER A 423 -28.63 -0.54 24.49
N ARG A 424 -28.68 0.78 24.66
CA ARG A 424 -29.92 1.55 24.47
C ARG A 424 -30.38 1.27 23.04
N PRO A 425 -31.60 0.75 22.83
CA PRO A 425 -32.10 0.49 21.49
C PRO A 425 -32.11 1.81 20.72
N PRO A 426 -31.57 1.87 19.50
CA PRO A 426 -31.63 3.07 18.69
C PRO A 426 -33.10 3.37 18.37
N ALA A 427 -33.49 4.61 18.55
CA ALA A 427 -34.79 5.12 18.12
C ALA A 427 -34.99 4.79 16.65
N ARG A 428 -36.09 4.16 16.33
CA ARG A 428 -36.51 3.82 14.95
C ARG A 428 -36.65 5.08 14.11
N GLY A 429 -35.56 5.49 13.47
CA GLY A 429 -35.59 6.34 12.29
C GLY A 429 -35.74 5.43 11.07
N ARG A 430 -36.89 5.55 10.43
CA ARG A 430 -37.13 4.92 9.13
C ARG A 430 -36.23 5.58 8.09
N HIS A 431 -35.13 4.97 7.74
CA HIS A 431 -34.53 5.07 6.41
C HIS A 431 -33.97 3.68 6.07
N GLY A 432 -34.62 3.06 5.09
CA GLY A 432 -34.24 1.78 4.55
C GLY A 432 -32.90 1.90 3.83
N GLY A 433 -31.88 1.23 4.36
CA GLY A 433 -30.66 0.87 3.65
C GLY A 433 -30.65 -0.65 3.56
N ALA A 434 -31.07 -1.18 2.42
CA ALA A 434 -31.03 -2.60 2.14
C ALA A 434 -29.58 -3.05 2.06
N ALA A 435 -29.14 -3.84 3.05
CA ALA A 435 -28.02 -4.74 2.87
C ALA A 435 -28.39 -5.71 1.74
N GLY A 436 -27.67 -5.64 0.63
CA GLY A 436 -27.95 -6.42 -0.56
C GLY A 436 -27.76 -7.90 -0.30
N VAL A 437 -28.88 -8.57 -0.09
CA VAL A 437 -29.04 -9.99 -0.38
C VAL A 437 -28.69 -10.17 -1.85
N ALA A 438 -27.76 -11.07 -2.16
CA ALA A 438 -27.53 -11.54 -3.52
C ALA A 438 -28.81 -12.28 -3.98
N THR A 439 -29.80 -11.50 -4.43
CA THR A 439 -30.89 -12.03 -5.23
C THR A 439 -30.31 -12.32 -6.61
N ALA A 440 -30.76 -13.39 -7.25
CA ALA A 440 -30.50 -13.75 -8.64
C ALA A 440 -31.10 -12.69 -9.60
N SER A 441 -30.83 -11.41 -9.39
CA SER A 441 -31.15 -10.34 -10.31
C SER A 441 -29.94 -10.12 -11.18
N GLY A 442 -30.10 -10.14 -12.49
CA GLY A 442 -29.03 -9.90 -13.46
C GLY A 442 -28.43 -8.48 -13.39
N THR A 443 -28.67 -7.71 -12.33
CA THR A 443 -28.13 -6.37 -12.18
C THR A 443 -26.81 -6.41 -11.40
N VAL A 444 -25.73 -6.00 -12.06
CA VAL A 444 -24.43 -5.80 -11.41
C VAL A 444 -24.37 -4.40 -10.84
N THR A 445 -24.18 -4.29 -9.53
CA THR A 445 -24.10 -3.03 -8.81
C THR A 445 -22.67 -2.77 -8.33
N SER A 446 -22.29 -1.50 -8.18
CA SER A 446 -21.02 -1.15 -7.56
C SER A 446 -21.04 -1.54 -6.07
N GLN A 447 -20.00 -2.26 -5.64
CA GLN A 447 -19.85 -2.64 -4.23
C GLN A 447 -19.26 -1.51 -3.38
N MET A 448 -18.72 -0.48 -4.05
CA MET A 448 -18.05 0.65 -3.40
C MET A 448 -18.28 1.94 -4.18
N GLN A 449 -18.07 3.06 -3.54
CA GLN A 449 -18.00 4.34 -4.23
C GLN A 449 -16.63 4.44 -4.92
N GLY A 450 -16.61 4.90 -6.19
CA GLY A 450 -15.38 4.98 -6.97
C GLY A 450 -15.60 5.61 -8.33
N THR A 451 -14.65 5.40 -9.25
CA THR A 451 -14.72 5.83 -10.64
C THR A 451 -14.66 4.61 -11.55
N VAL A 452 -15.51 4.54 -12.54
CA VAL A 452 -15.45 3.50 -13.57
C VAL A 452 -14.18 3.68 -14.39
N VAL A 453 -13.30 2.68 -14.35
CA VAL A 453 -12.05 2.69 -15.15
C VAL A 453 -12.31 2.13 -16.53
N ARG A 454 -13.01 0.98 -16.58
CA ARG A 454 -13.33 0.28 -17.84
C ARG A 454 -14.70 -0.36 -17.77
N VAL A 455 -15.39 -0.34 -18.89
CA VAL A 455 -16.54 -1.19 -19.17
C VAL A 455 -16.05 -2.31 -20.07
N LEU A 456 -16.25 -3.57 -19.65
CA LEU A 456 -15.65 -4.76 -20.27
C LEU A 456 -16.63 -5.48 -21.21
N VAL A 457 -17.87 -5.00 -21.27
CA VAL A 457 -18.95 -5.59 -22.07
C VAL A 457 -19.75 -4.50 -22.79
N ALA A 458 -20.40 -4.87 -23.90
CA ALA A 458 -21.34 -4.03 -24.63
C ALA A 458 -22.76 -4.59 -24.53
N VAL A 459 -23.78 -3.75 -24.81
CA VAL A 459 -25.16 -4.20 -24.91
C VAL A 459 -25.28 -5.25 -26.02
N GLY A 460 -25.88 -6.38 -25.69
CA GLY A 460 -26.02 -7.55 -26.58
C GLY A 460 -24.96 -8.63 -26.39
N ASP A 461 -23.90 -8.38 -25.63
CA ASP A 461 -22.88 -9.39 -25.34
C ASP A 461 -23.46 -10.51 -24.46
N VAL A 462 -23.05 -11.75 -24.74
CA VAL A 462 -23.35 -12.91 -23.88
C VAL A 462 -22.24 -13.04 -22.85
N VAL A 463 -22.63 -13.13 -21.58
CA VAL A 463 -21.70 -13.25 -20.44
C VAL A 463 -21.98 -14.50 -19.61
N GLU A 464 -20.93 -15.08 -19.05
CA GLU A 464 -21.02 -16.19 -18.11
C GLU A 464 -21.10 -15.70 -16.66
N ALA A 465 -21.66 -16.54 -15.78
CA ALA A 465 -21.59 -16.27 -14.33
C ALA A 465 -20.13 -16.22 -13.87
N GLY A 466 -19.75 -15.14 -13.16
CA GLY A 466 -18.36 -14.90 -12.75
C GLY A 466 -17.52 -14.11 -13.75
N GLN A 467 -18.01 -13.86 -14.96
CA GLN A 467 -17.31 -13.03 -15.94
C GLN A 467 -17.25 -11.56 -15.50
N GLY A 468 -16.10 -10.90 -15.66
CA GLY A 468 -15.93 -9.47 -15.39
C GLY A 468 -16.70 -8.61 -16.40
N VAL A 469 -17.48 -7.65 -15.92
CA VAL A 469 -18.31 -6.78 -16.76
C VAL A 469 -17.97 -5.31 -16.66
N CYS A 470 -17.41 -4.88 -15.56
CA CYS A 470 -17.00 -3.50 -15.32
C CYS A 470 -15.87 -3.45 -14.31
N ALA A 471 -14.94 -2.50 -14.46
CA ALA A 471 -13.88 -2.24 -13.51
C ALA A 471 -14.08 -0.85 -12.88
N VAL A 472 -14.13 -0.81 -11.55
CA VAL A 472 -14.28 0.41 -10.75
C VAL A 472 -13.01 0.61 -9.91
N GLU A 473 -12.44 1.81 -9.95
CA GLU A 473 -11.33 2.21 -9.10
C GLU A 473 -11.83 3.02 -7.90
N ALA A 474 -11.39 2.63 -6.72
CA ALA A 474 -11.55 3.39 -5.50
C ALA A 474 -10.24 3.36 -4.70
N MET A 475 -9.82 4.50 -4.16
CA MET A 475 -8.64 4.59 -3.27
C MET A 475 -7.38 3.88 -3.84
N LYS A 476 -7.06 4.12 -5.12
CA LYS A 476 -5.94 3.50 -5.86
C LYS A 476 -6.04 1.98 -6.07
N MET A 477 -7.20 1.38 -5.82
CA MET A 477 -7.45 -0.03 -6.06
C MET A 477 -8.51 -0.20 -7.16
N GLU A 478 -8.19 -1.02 -8.18
CA GLU A 478 -9.13 -1.41 -9.22
C GLU A 478 -9.83 -2.73 -8.83
N SER A 479 -11.15 -2.72 -8.85
CA SER A 479 -11.97 -3.90 -8.59
C SER A 479 -12.79 -4.24 -9.84
N VAL A 480 -12.59 -5.47 -10.35
CA VAL A 480 -13.41 -5.99 -11.46
C VAL A 480 -14.69 -6.57 -10.89
N LEU A 481 -15.82 -5.95 -11.25
CA LEU A 481 -17.14 -6.40 -10.89
C LEU A 481 -17.60 -7.49 -11.87
N LYS A 482 -18.10 -8.60 -11.31
CA LYS A 482 -18.43 -9.80 -12.07
C LYS A 482 -19.93 -9.98 -12.16
N SER A 483 -20.37 -10.59 -13.27
CA SER A 483 -21.76 -11.03 -13.41
C SER A 483 -22.09 -12.12 -12.38
N GLY A 484 -23.21 -12.00 -11.70
CA GLY A 484 -23.75 -13.05 -10.83
C GLY A 484 -24.49 -14.16 -11.58
N VAL A 485 -24.82 -13.96 -12.85
CA VAL A 485 -25.64 -14.85 -13.67
C VAL A 485 -25.07 -14.96 -15.09
N ALA A 486 -25.33 -16.09 -15.76
CA ALA A 486 -25.12 -16.19 -17.20
C ALA A 486 -26.32 -15.58 -17.93
N GLY A 487 -26.07 -14.81 -19.00
CA GLY A 487 -27.13 -14.14 -19.74
C GLY A 487 -26.64 -13.17 -20.79
N THR A 488 -27.51 -12.33 -21.29
CA THR A 488 -27.20 -11.29 -22.29
C THR A 488 -27.22 -9.92 -21.63
N VAL A 489 -26.24 -9.08 -21.93
CA VAL A 489 -26.18 -7.70 -21.44
C VAL A 489 -27.31 -6.87 -22.06
N ALA A 490 -28.30 -6.51 -21.24
CA ALA A 490 -29.44 -5.72 -21.65
C ALA A 490 -29.15 -4.21 -21.65
N GLU A 491 -28.38 -3.74 -20.67
CA GLU A 491 -28.08 -2.31 -20.52
C GLU A 491 -26.71 -2.11 -19.84
N VAL A 492 -25.95 -1.14 -20.33
CA VAL A 492 -24.75 -0.59 -19.69
C VAL A 492 -25.06 0.83 -19.26
N LYS A 493 -25.10 1.08 -17.94
CA LYS A 493 -25.54 2.36 -17.34
C LYS A 493 -24.41 3.35 -17.07
N VAL A 494 -23.17 2.94 -17.29
CA VAL A 494 -22.01 3.73 -16.92
C VAL A 494 -21.00 3.81 -18.06
N ALA A 495 -20.15 4.84 -18.01
CA ALA A 495 -19.06 5.04 -18.95
C ALA A 495 -17.70 5.16 -18.19
N PRO A 496 -16.57 4.85 -18.85
CA PRO A 496 -15.24 5.11 -18.30
C PRO A 496 -15.09 6.57 -17.86
N GLY A 497 -14.50 6.79 -16.67
CA GLY A 497 -14.33 8.10 -16.04
C GLY A 497 -15.55 8.57 -15.23
N GLN A 498 -16.66 7.85 -15.23
CA GLN A 498 -17.86 8.22 -14.47
C GLN A 498 -17.71 7.85 -13.00
N PRO A 499 -18.00 8.79 -12.05
CA PRO A 499 -18.08 8.46 -10.62
C PRO A 499 -19.36 7.66 -10.34
N VAL A 500 -19.25 6.65 -9.48
CA VAL A 500 -20.37 5.78 -9.07
C VAL A 500 -20.39 5.60 -7.56
N ARG A 501 -21.58 5.37 -7.00
CA ARG A 501 -21.82 5.14 -5.57
C ARG A 501 -21.96 3.65 -5.26
N ALA A 502 -21.70 3.27 -4.02
CA ALA A 502 -22.02 1.92 -3.55
C ALA A 502 -23.53 1.64 -3.73
N GLY A 503 -23.86 0.46 -4.28
CA GLY A 503 -25.21 0.07 -4.63
C GLY A 503 -25.75 0.59 -5.97
N GLU A 504 -25.02 1.45 -6.66
CA GLU A 504 -25.41 1.97 -7.98
C GLU A 504 -25.35 0.88 -9.05
N ALA A 505 -26.40 0.76 -9.87
CA ALA A 505 -26.49 -0.22 -10.94
C ALA A 505 -25.59 0.19 -12.11
N LEU A 506 -24.69 -0.70 -12.53
CA LEU A 506 -23.68 -0.45 -13.57
C LEU A 506 -24.01 -1.15 -14.88
N VAL A 507 -24.38 -2.44 -14.79
CA VAL A 507 -24.72 -3.30 -15.93
C VAL A 507 -25.93 -4.13 -15.58
N VAL A 508 -26.87 -4.25 -16.51
CA VAL A 508 -28.06 -5.10 -16.39
C VAL A 508 -27.92 -6.26 -17.35
N ILE A 509 -28.05 -7.47 -16.84
CA ILE A 509 -27.94 -8.73 -17.59
C ILE A 509 -29.29 -9.44 -17.50
N GLU A 510 -29.85 -9.78 -18.63
CA GLU A 510 -31.04 -10.65 -18.72
C GLU A 510 -30.56 -12.11 -18.59
N PRO A 511 -30.95 -12.83 -17.52
CA PRO A 511 -30.56 -14.21 -17.34
C PRO A 511 -31.07 -15.09 -18.51
N GLN A 512 -30.19 -15.97 -18.97
CA GLN A 512 -30.61 -16.97 -19.96
C GLN A 512 -31.61 -17.91 -19.31
N ALA A 513 -32.83 -18.00 -19.90
CA ALA A 513 -33.86 -18.89 -19.40
C ALA A 513 -33.31 -20.32 -19.33
N ALA A 514 -33.42 -20.96 -18.16
CA ALA A 514 -33.04 -22.36 -18.01
C ALA A 514 -33.90 -23.17 -19.00
N GLY A 515 -33.27 -23.79 -19.98
CA GLY A 515 -33.92 -24.68 -20.94
C GLY A 515 -34.65 -25.82 -20.19
N PRO A 516 -35.81 -26.27 -20.64
CA PRO A 516 -36.53 -27.36 -20.01
C PRO A 516 -35.77 -28.68 -20.26
N GLY A 517 -35.06 -29.23 -19.28
CA GLY A 517 -34.54 -30.57 -19.39
C GLY A 517 -33.27 -30.88 -18.63
N SER A 518 -33.40 -31.22 -17.37
CA SER A 518 -32.86 -32.42 -16.73
C SER A 518 -33.20 -32.41 -15.25
N ALA A 519 -34.31 -33.05 -14.93
CA ALA A 519 -34.59 -33.52 -13.57
C ALA A 519 -33.81 -34.80 -13.29
N PRO A 520 -33.52 -35.12 -11.99
CA PRO A 520 -32.47 -35.92 -11.45
C PRO A 520 -32.43 -37.37 -11.89
#